data_542f625b89d7be663ceb7ac45f59f1a5
#
_entry.id   542f625b89d7be663ceb7ac45f59f1a5
#
_cell.length_a   1.000
_cell.length_b   1.000
_cell.length_c   1.000
_cell.angle_alpha   90.00
_cell.angle_beta   90.00
_cell.angle_gamma   90.00
#
_symmetry.space_group_name_H-M   'P 1'
#
loop_
_entity.id
_entity.type
_entity.pdbx_description
1 polymer ?
#
loop_
_entity_poly.entity_id
_entity_poly.type
_entity_poly.pdbx_seq_one_letter_code
_entity_poly.pdbx_strand_id
1 'polypeptide(L)'
;MLLGLVGSEMCIRDRVGEEIEICGIRETQKTTVTGIEMFRKLLDEGRAGDNVGLLLRGLKREQVERGQVICKPGSITPHTNFKAQVYVLTKDEGGRHTPFFTNYRPQFYFRTTDVTGVVQLPADVEMVMPGDNVAIEVELITPIALEKEVRFAIREGGRTIGSGVVTEVTK
;
A
#
# COMPACT_ATOMS: atom_id res chain seq x y z
N MET A 1 -8.17 24.02 -0.11
CA MET A 1 -6.87 23.60 -0.67
C MET A 1 -7.02 22.18 -1.16
N LEU A 2 -6.81 21.95 -2.45
CA LEU A 2 -7.04 20.64 -3.07
C LEU A 2 -5.90 19.72 -2.69
N LEU A 3 -6.21 18.62 -2.01
CA LEU A 3 -5.32 17.50 -1.74
C LEU A 3 -5.60 16.43 -2.78
N GLY A 4 -4.72 16.30 -3.78
CA GLY A 4 -4.77 15.18 -4.71
C GLY A 4 -4.21 13.94 -4.01
N LEU A 5 -5.08 13.15 -3.44
CA LEU A 5 -4.76 11.79 -3.00
C LEU A 5 -5.17 10.84 -4.10
N VAL A 6 -4.22 10.08 -4.62
CA VAL A 6 -4.51 9.00 -5.56
C VAL A 6 -5.25 7.95 -4.77
N GLY A 7 -6.55 7.80 -5.04
CA GLY A 7 -7.46 7.01 -4.26
C GLY A 7 -7.04 5.56 -4.09
N SER A 8 -7.30 5.03 -2.93
CA SER A 8 -7.28 3.60 -2.71
C SER A 8 -8.52 2.99 -3.38
N GLU A 9 -8.36 1.83 -3.95
CA GLU A 9 -9.46 1.02 -4.53
C GLU A 9 -10.53 0.61 -3.50
N MET A 10 -10.36 1.01 -2.25
CA MET A 10 -11.18 0.58 -1.11
C MET A 10 -12.30 1.53 -0.74
N CYS A 11 -12.28 2.79 -1.18
CA CYS A 11 -13.41 3.70 -1.02
C CYS A 11 -14.43 3.41 -2.11
N ILE A 12 -15.47 2.68 -1.74
CA ILE A 12 -16.56 2.34 -2.68
C ILE A 12 -17.29 3.61 -3.11
N ARG A 13 -17.39 4.60 -2.20
CA ARG A 13 -18.04 5.89 -2.47
C ARG A 13 -17.78 6.87 -1.32
N ASP A 14 -17.14 7.99 -1.61
CA ASP A 14 -16.98 9.10 -0.67
C ASP A 14 -17.94 10.22 -1.04
N ARG A 15 -18.62 10.80 -0.06
CA ARG A 15 -19.57 11.91 -0.24
C ARG A 15 -19.14 13.15 0.54
N VAL A 16 -19.54 14.29 0.03
CA VAL A 16 -19.39 15.55 0.77
C VAL A 16 -20.19 15.45 2.07
N GLY A 17 -19.56 15.76 3.20
CA GLY A 17 -20.14 15.67 4.54
C GLY A 17 -19.84 14.36 5.28
N GLU A 18 -19.27 13.34 4.63
CA GLU A 18 -18.89 12.09 5.31
C GLU A 18 -17.62 12.25 6.17
N GLU A 19 -17.63 11.56 7.30
CA GLU A 19 -16.47 11.39 8.16
C GLU A 19 -15.60 10.25 7.61
N ILE A 20 -14.30 10.53 7.49
CA ILE A 20 -13.31 9.59 6.96
C ILE A 20 -12.09 9.50 7.86
N GLU A 21 -11.31 8.44 7.70
CA GLU A 21 -10.00 8.29 8.29
C GLU A 21 -8.90 8.29 7.22
N ILE A 22 -7.76 8.90 7.55
CA ILE A 22 -6.53 8.84 6.76
C ILE A 22 -5.58 7.91 7.48
N CYS A 23 -5.31 6.75 6.89
CA CYS A 23 -4.54 5.66 7.49
C CYS A 23 -3.21 5.41 6.77
N GLY A 24 -2.23 4.90 7.52
CA GLY A 24 -0.92 4.50 7.01
C GLY A 24 0.14 5.60 7.11
N ILE A 25 1.41 5.18 7.20
CA ILE A 25 2.62 6.01 7.32
C ILE A 25 2.68 6.81 8.62
N ARG A 26 1.65 7.56 8.94
CA ARG A 26 1.49 8.36 10.16
C ARG A 26 0.33 7.84 11.01
N GLU A 27 0.15 8.42 12.18
CA GLU A 27 -1.01 8.16 13.02
C GLU A 27 -2.31 8.43 12.26
N THR A 28 -3.27 7.54 12.42
CA THR A 28 -4.59 7.65 11.79
C THR A 28 -5.30 8.93 12.24
N GLN A 29 -5.75 9.71 11.29
CA GLN A 29 -6.44 10.98 11.52
C GLN A 29 -7.86 10.92 11.00
N LYS A 30 -8.81 11.41 11.81
CA LYS A 30 -10.22 11.57 11.41
C LYS A 30 -10.48 12.95 10.87
N THR A 31 -11.23 13.03 9.80
CA THR A 31 -11.63 14.30 9.19
C THR A 31 -12.95 14.15 8.44
N THR A 32 -13.47 15.28 7.95
CA THR A 32 -14.71 15.30 7.16
C THR A 32 -14.39 15.80 5.75
N VAL A 33 -14.94 15.16 4.74
CA VAL A 33 -14.88 15.63 3.35
C VAL A 33 -15.80 16.86 3.20
N THR A 34 -15.22 17.99 2.84
CA THR A 34 -15.98 19.24 2.64
C THR A 34 -16.22 19.57 1.18
N GLY A 35 -15.56 18.89 0.26
CA GLY A 35 -15.76 19.03 -1.16
C GLY A 35 -14.99 17.98 -1.95
N ILE A 36 -15.48 17.65 -3.12
CA ILE A 36 -14.85 16.72 -4.07
C ILE A 36 -14.75 17.45 -5.40
N GLU A 37 -13.58 17.44 -6.01
CA GLU A 37 -13.33 18.08 -7.31
C GLU A 37 -12.66 17.09 -8.28
N MET A 38 -13.14 17.06 -9.50
CA MET A 38 -12.51 16.33 -10.61
C MET A 38 -12.54 17.20 -11.86
N PHE A 39 -11.38 17.39 -12.51
CA PHE A 39 -11.22 18.24 -13.69
C PHE A 39 -11.84 19.65 -13.56
N ARG A 40 -11.66 20.29 -12.39
CA ARG A 40 -12.22 21.62 -12.05
C ARG A 40 -13.75 21.66 -11.96
N LYS A 41 -14.39 20.52 -11.79
CA LYS A 41 -15.84 20.42 -11.53
C LYS A 41 -16.04 19.87 -10.11
N LEU A 42 -16.94 20.51 -9.37
CA LEU A 42 -17.38 20.00 -8.06
C LEU A 42 -18.30 18.81 -8.28
N LEU A 43 -18.10 17.79 -7.45
CA LEU A 43 -18.87 16.56 -7.44
C LEU A 43 -19.52 16.38 -6.06
N ASP A 44 -20.69 15.75 -6.03
CA ASP A 44 -21.35 15.36 -4.78
C ASP A 44 -20.77 14.08 -4.19
N GLU A 45 -20.21 13.23 -5.05
CA GLU A 45 -19.58 11.96 -4.65
C GLU A 45 -18.36 11.63 -5.54
N GLY A 46 -17.38 10.94 -4.96
CA GLY A 46 -16.28 10.28 -5.67
C GLY A 46 -16.48 8.76 -5.65
N ARG A 47 -16.15 8.07 -6.73
CA ARG A 47 -16.28 6.62 -6.86
C ARG A 47 -14.93 5.94 -6.95
N ALA A 48 -14.88 4.66 -6.58
CA ALA A 48 -13.67 3.85 -6.74
C ALA A 48 -13.17 3.89 -8.20
N GLY A 49 -11.89 4.18 -8.37
CA GLY A 49 -11.26 4.35 -9.67
C GLY A 49 -11.24 5.80 -10.20
N ASP A 50 -11.96 6.72 -9.58
CA ASP A 50 -11.92 8.13 -9.95
C ASP A 50 -10.63 8.79 -9.44
N ASN A 51 -10.08 9.69 -10.24
CA ASN A 51 -8.98 10.56 -9.84
C ASN A 51 -9.56 11.91 -9.38
N VAL A 52 -9.75 12.06 -8.08
CA VAL A 52 -10.42 13.22 -7.47
C VAL A 52 -9.51 13.97 -6.52
N GLY A 53 -9.74 15.27 -6.37
CA GLY A 53 -9.21 16.09 -5.31
C GLY A 53 -10.23 16.20 -4.18
N LEU A 54 -9.83 15.89 -2.96
CA LEU A 54 -10.68 16.03 -1.77
C LEU A 54 -10.31 17.27 -0.99
N LEU A 55 -11.33 18.02 -0.57
CA LEU A 55 -11.20 19.08 0.41
C LEU A 55 -11.53 18.50 1.79
N LEU A 56 -10.56 18.55 2.69
CA LEU A 56 -10.65 17.95 4.02
C LEU A 56 -10.68 19.04 5.09
N ARG A 57 -11.54 18.87 6.08
CA ARG A 57 -11.69 19.82 7.17
C ARG A 57 -10.50 19.78 8.14
N GLY A 58 -9.90 20.94 8.42
CA GLY A 58 -8.90 21.11 9.47
C GLY A 58 -7.53 20.49 9.18
N LEU A 59 -7.31 19.92 8.02
CA LEU A 59 -6.02 19.34 7.62
C LEU A 59 -5.22 20.29 6.72
N LYS A 60 -3.93 20.36 6.97
CA LYS A 60 -2.95 21.05 6.11
C LYS A 60 -2.28 20.03 5.18
N ARG A 61 -1.76 20.54 4.05
CA ARG A 61 -1.08 19.70 3.05
C ARG A 61 0.08 18.90 3.63
N GLU A 62 0.82 19.47 4.57
CA GLU A 62 2.00 18.84 5.20
C GLU A 62 1.64 17.66 6.13
N GLN A 63 0.35 17.52 6.46
CA GLN A 63 -0.15 16.44 7.31
C GLN A 63 -0.56 15.20 6.53
N VAL A 64 -0.61 15.30 5.21
CA VAL A 64 -0.99 14.19 4.33
C VAL A 64 0.18 13.86 3.41
N GLU A 65 0.51 12.59 3.33
CA GLU A 65 1.61 12.05 2.54
C GLU A 65 1.11 11.09 1.46
N ARG A 66 1.89 11.00 0.38
CA ARG A 66 1.66 9.99 -0.66
C ARG A 66 1.74 8.58 -0.06
N GLY A 67 0.78 7.73 -0.40
CA GLY A 67 0.72 6.36 0.09
C GLY A 67 -0.19 6.15 1.29
N GLN A 68 -0.69 7.22 1.91
CA GLN A 68 -1.78 7.11 2.86
C GLN A 68 -3.08 6.74 2.15
N VAL A 69 -3.95 6.07 2.87
CA VAL A 69 -5.24 5.58 2.37
C VAL A 69 -6.37 6.31 3.09
N ILE A 70 -7.33 6.79 2.32
CA ILE A 70 -8.58 7.34 2.85
C ILE A 70 -9.60 6.20 2.92
N CYS A 71 -10.22 6.05 4.05
CA CYS A 71 -11.18 4.99 4.30
C CYS A 71 -12.30 5.43 5.25
N LYS A 72 -13.35 4.63 5.31
CA LYS A 72 -14.38 4.80 6.34
C LYS A 72 -13.78 4.54 7.73
N PRO A 73 -14.24 5.28 8.76
CA PRO A 73 -13.75 5.09 10.12
C PRO A 73 -13.78 3.62 10.56
N GLY A 74 -12.61 3.11 10.99
CA GLY A 74 -12.46 1.75 11.50
C GLY A 74 -12.47 0.63 10.44
N SER A 75 -12.46 0.96 9.14
CA SER A 75 -12.49 -0.07 8.08
C SER A 75 -11.11 -0.65 7.78
N ILE A 76 -10.06 0.12 7.94
CA ILE A 76 -8.67 -0.30 7.67
C ILE A 76 -7.78 0.13 8.83
N THR A 77 -6.84 -0.74 9.18
CA THR A 77 -5.81 -0.47 10.17
C THR A 77 -4.42 -0.50 9.53
N PRO A 78 -3.48 0.37 9.97
CA PRO A 78 -2.10 0.28 9.53
C PRO A 78 -1.40 -0.89 10.22
N HIS A 79 -0.58 -1.62 9.45
CA HIS A 79 0.15 -2.80 9.89
C HIS A 79 1.61 -2.76 9.42
N THR A 80 2.47 -3.45 10.16
CA THR A 80 3.89 -3.59 9.82
C THR A 80 4.27 -5.02 9.42
N ASN A 81 3.53 -6.03 9.90
CA ASN A 81 3.90 -7.43 9.70
C ASN A 81 2.81 -8.17 8.93
N PHE A 82 3.22 -8.91 7.93
CA PHE A 82 2.31 -9.72 7.13
C PHE A 82 3.00 -10.96 6.56
N LYS A 83 2.18 -11.95 6.19
CA LYS A 83 2.59 -13.09 5.38
C LYS A 83 2.09 -12.93 3.96
N ALA A 84 2.86 -13.39 3.02
CA ALA A 84 2.53 -13.28 1.60
C ALA A 84 3.00 -14.47 0.80
N GLN A 85 2.28 -14.76 -0.27
CA GLN A 85 2.74 -15.63 -1.34
C GLN A 85 3.38 -14.77 -2.41
N VAL A 86 4.63 -15.08 -2.78
CA VAL A 86 5.45 -14.26 -3.68
C VAL A 86 5.97 -15.12 -4.83
N TYR A 87 5.85 -14.59 -6.04
CA TYR A 87 6.56 -15.07 -7.22
C TYR A 87 7.76 -14.18 -7.52
N VAL A 88 8.93 -14.79 -7.63
CA VAL A 88 10.19 -14.09 -7.93
C VAL A 88 10.45 -14.16 -9.43
N LEU A 89 10.52 -12.99 -10.07
CA LEU A 89 10.74 -12.89 -11.52
C LEU A 89 12.09 -13.46 -11.92
N THR A 90 12.10 -14.20 -13.01
CA THR A 90 13.32 -14.69 -13.65
C THR A 90 14.10 -13.56 -14.33
N LYS A 91 15.35 -13.85 -14.70
CA LYS A 91 16.17 -12.92 -15.48
C LYS A 91 15.51 -12.53 -16.82
N ASP A 92 14.90 -13.49 -17.48
CA ASP A 92 14.25 -13.28 -18.79
C ASP A 92 12.98 -12.41 -18.67
N GLU A 93 12.35 -12.41 -17.50
CA GLU A 93 11.24 -11.52 -17.15
C GLU A 93 11.70 -10.13 -16.66
N GLY A 94 13.00 -9.85 -16.69
CA GLY A 94 13.59 -8.60 -16.21
C GLY A 94 13.86 -8.57 -14.70
N GLY A 95 13.72 -9.70 -14.01
CA GLY A 95 13.96 -9.85 -12.59
C GLY A 95 15.43 -10.06 -12.22
N ARG A 96 15.65 -10.80 -11.15
CA ARG A 96 17.01 -11.13 -10.62
C ARG A 96 17.61 -12.32 -11.37
N HIS A 97 18.92 -12.43 -11.26
CA HIS A 97 19.71 -13.59 -11.69
C HIS A 97 20.42 -14.31 -10.52
N THR A 98 20.29 -13.75 -9.31
CA THR A 98 20.90 -14.29 -8.09
C THR A 98 19.80 -14.58 -7.05
N PRO A 99 19.98 -15.61 -6.21
CA PRO A 99 19.07 -15.90 -5.12
C PRO A 99 19.09 -14.79 -4.05
N PHE A 100 18.10 -14.79 -3.19
CA PHE A 100 18.13 -14.03 -1.93
C PHE A 100 17.86 -14.93 -0.73
N PHE A 101 18.27 -14.45 0.43
CA PHE A 101 18.24 -15.16 1.70
C PHE A 101 17.37 -14.43 2.70
N THR A 102 17.15 -15.05 3.85
CA THR A 102 16.52 -14.37 4.99
C THR A 102 17.23 -13.06 5.35
N ASN A 103 16.51 -12.10 5.88
CA ASN A 103 16.95 -10.71 6.12
C ASN A 103 17.21 -9.87 4.86
N TYR A 104 16.79 -10.32 3.70
CA TYR A 104 16.78 -9.49 2.49
C TYR A 104 15.86 -8.28 2.65
N ARG A 105 16.29 -7.11 2.20
CA ARG A 105 15.62 -5.82 2.43
C ARG A 105 15.29 -5.08 1.14
N PRO A 106 14.31 -5.55 0.37
CA PRO A 106 13.82 -4.85 -0.82
C PRO A 106 12.82 -3.76 -0.48
N GLN A 107 12.35 -3.04 -1.51
CA GLN A 107 11.22 -2.15 -1.44
C GLN A 107 9.93 -2.88 -1.84
N PHE A 108 8.90 -2.73 -1.03
CA PHE A 108 7.56 -3.24 -1.27
C PHE A 108 6.66 -2.11 -1.75
N TYR A 109 6.08 -2.29 -2.92
CA TYR A 109 5.18 -1.31 -3.52
C TYR A 109 3.74 -1.75 -3.34
N PHE A 110 3.04 -1.07 -2.44
CA PHE A 110 1.62 -1.24 -2.20
C PHE A 110 0.87 -0.03 -2.74
N ARG A 111 -0.04 -0.22 -3.69
CA ARG A 111 -0.82 0.88 -4.28
C ARG A 111 0.09 2.03 -4.74
N THR A 112 0.08 3.15 -4.03
CA THR A 112 0.83 4.37 -4.36
C THR A 112 2.06 4.60 -3.48
N THR A 113 2.30 3.73 -2.50
CA THR A 113 3.44 3.85 -1.57
C THR A 113 4.49 2.80 -1.82
N ASP A 114 5.72 3.14 -1.47
CA ASP A 114 6.84 2.22 -1.39
C ASP A 114 7.41 2.25 0.03
N VAL A 115 7.67 1.08 0.58
CA VAL A 115 8.22 0.94 1.92
C VAL A 115 9.24 -0.20 1.94
N THR A 116 10.34 0.01 2.65
CA THR A 116 11.35 -1.03 2.85
C THR A 116 10.82 -2.03 3.88
N GLY A 117 11.01 -3.32 3.60
CA GLY A 117 10.69 -4.39 4.54
C GLY A 117 11.80 -5.42 4.62
N VAL A 118 11.82 -6.15 5.70
CA VAL A 118 12.73 -7.28 5.94
C VAL A 118 11.99 -8.56 5.64
N VAL A 119 12.54 -9.38 4.74
CA VAL A 119 11.99 -10.68 4.38
C VAL A 119 12.51 -11.75 5.33
N GLN A 120 11.60 -12.52 5.92
CA GLN A 120 11.90 -13.72 6.67
C GLN A 120 11.41 -14.93 5.87
N LEU A 121 12.31 -15.88 5.61
CA LEU A 121 11.99 -17.12 4.94
C LEU A 121 11.56 -18.16 5.98
N PRO A 122 10.67 -19.10 5.60
CA PRO A 122 10.36 -20.26 6.43
C PRO A 122 11.63 -21.06 6.78
N ALA A 123 11.61 -21.76 7.92
CA ALA A 123 12.78 -22.47 8.43
C ALA A 123 13.29 -23.60 7.51
N ASP A 124 12.44 -24.10 6.64
CA ASP A 124 12.72 -25.11 5.64
C ASP A 124 13.25 -24.56 4.30
N VAL A 125 13.27 -23.21 4.15
CA VAL A 125 13.74 -22.52 2.94
C VAL A 125 15.01 -21.75 3.24
N GLU A 126 16.13 -22.26 2.76
CA GLU A 126 17.42 -21.61 2.95
C GLU A 126 17.62 -20.38 2.04
N MET A 127 17.16 -20.49 0.79
CA MET A 127 17.25 -19.42 -0.22
C MET A 127 16.06 -19.48 -1.18
N VAL A 128 15.82 -18.37 -1.86
CA VAL A 128 14.79 -18.26 -2.91
C VAL A 128 15.46 -17.92 -4.23
N MET A 129 15.20 -18.73 -5.24
CA MET A 129 15.73 -18.58 -6.60
C MET A 129 14.78 -17.76 -7.47
N PRO A 130 15.30 -17.07 -8.50
CA PRO A 130 14.47 -16.52 -9.55
C PRO A 130 13.62 -17.61 -10.23
N GLY A 131 12.30 -17.36 -10.33
CA GLY A 131 11.30 -18.32 -10.82
C GLY A 131 10.54 -19.06 -9.71
N ASP A 132 10.98 -18.94 -8.46
CA ASP A 132 10.32 -19.61 -7.34
C ASP A 132 9.02 -18.89 -6.95
N ASN A 133 8.10 -19.70 -6.43
CA ASN A 133 6.89 -19.24 -5.77
C ASN A 133 6.96 -19.69 -4.30
N VAL A 134 7.07 -18.73 -3.39
CA VAL A 134 7.39 -18.97 -1.98
C VAL A 134 6.49 -18.18 -1.04
N ALA A 135 6.13 -18.77 0.09
CA ALA A 135 5.52 -18.07 1.20
C ALA A 135 6.61 -17.36 2.02
N ILE A 136 6.45 -16.08 2.27
CA ILE A 136 7.38 -15.27 3.07
C ILE A 136 6.66 -14.54 4.18
N GLU A 137 7.39 -14.22 5.24
CA GLU A 137 6.97 -13.25 6.25
C GLU A 137 7.74 -11.95 6.03
N VAL A 138 7.06 -10.82 6.18
CA VAL A 138 7.66 -9.50 5.95
C VAL A 138 7.38 -8.60 7.14
N GLU A 139 8.43 -7.91 7.58
CA GLU A 139 8.35 -6.84 8.56
C GLU A 139 8.71 -5.51 7.88
N LEU A 140 7.74 -4.62 7.76
CA LEU A 140 7.92 -3.28 7.18
C LEU A 140 8.51 -2.31 8.20
N ILE A 141 9.35 -1.39 7.74
CA ILE A 141 9.94 -0.34 8.60
C ILE A 141 8.93 0.76 8.97
N THR A 142 7.83 0.86 8.24
CA THR A 142 6.78 1.87 8.45
C THR A 142 5.41 1.21 8.32
N PRO A 143 4.46 1.50 9.21
CA PRO A 143 3.12 0.96 9.12
C PRO A 143 2.40 1.50 7.88
N ILE A 144 1.75 0.63 7.15
CA ILE A 144 0.93 0.99 5.99
C ILE A 144 -0.45 0.36 6.10
N ALA A 145 -1.42 0.93 5.40
CA ALA A 145 -2.76 0.36 5.30
C ALA A 145 -2.72 -0.97 4.53
N LEU A 146 -2.82 -2.08 5.25
CA LEU A 146 -2.75 -3.43 4.73
C LEU A 146 -4.03 -4.21 5.00
N GLU A 147 -4.38 -5.05 4.04
CA GLU A 147 -5.44 -6.03 4.15
C GLU A 147 -5.06 -7.32 3.46
N LYS A 148 -5.77 -8.39 3.80
CA LYS A 148 -5.67 -9.66 3.10
C LYS A 148 -6.03 -9.49 1.62
N GLU A 149 -5.38 -10.27 0.75
CA GLU A 149 -5.57 -10.29 -0.71
C GLU A 149 -5.05 -9.04 -1.46
N VAL A 150 -4.45 -8.07 -0.77
CA VAL A 150 -3.79 -6.95 -1.43
C VAL A 150 -2.55 -7.44 -2.18
N ARG A 151 -2.45 -7.02 -3.45
CA ARG A 151 -1.29 -7.30 -4.30
C ARG A 151 -0.22 -6.23 -4.12
N PHE A 152 1.02 -6.66 -4.26
CA PHE A 152 2.18 -5.77 -4.21
C PHE A 152 3.27 -6.21 -5.18
N ALA A 153 4.15 -5.27 -5.50
CA ALA A 153 5.38 -5.56 -6.24
C ALA A 153 6.59 -5.43 -5.30
N ILE A 154 7.60 -6.26 -5.55
CA ILE A 154 8.91 -6.18 -4.89
C ILE A 154 9.89 -5.56 -5.86
N ARG A 155 10.60 -4.53 -5.42
CA ARG A 155 11.56 -3.82 -6.27
C ARG A 155 12.91 -3.66 -5.59
N GLU A 156 13.93 -3.67 -6.40
CA GLU A 156 15.33 -3.44 -6.02
C GLU A 156 15.99 -2.54 -7.06
N GLY A 157 16.56 -1.42 -6.62
CA GLY A 157 17.27 -0.50 -7.52
C GLY A 157 16.46 -0.05 -8.75
N GLY A 158 15.15 0.14 -8.60
CA GLY A 158 14.26 0.56 -9.69
C GLY A 158 13.71 -0.58 -10.56
N ARG A 159 14.15 -1.84 -10.36
CA ARG A 159 13.65 -3.02 -11.08
C ARG A 159 12.62 -3.76 -10.25
N THR A 160 11.56 -4.22 -10.89
CA THR A 160 10.64 -5.17 -10.27
C THR A 160 11.26 -6.55 -10.31
N ILE A 161 11.41 -7.17 -9.15
CA ILE A 161 12.06 -8.48 -8.99
C ILE A 161 11.08 -9.57 -8.56
N GLY A 162 9.87 -9.18 -8.21
CA GLY A 162 8.82 -10.11 -7.81
C GLY A 162 7.49 -9.41 -7.63
N SER A 163 6.47 -10.22 -7.48
CA SER A 163 5.12 -9.79 -7.13
C SER A 163 4.52 -10.75 -6.11
N GLY A 164 3.64 -10.26 -5.29
CA GLY A 164 3.01 -11.08 -4.27
C GLY A 164 1.60 -10.64 -3.91
N VAL A 165 0.98 -11.49 -3.10
CA VAL A 165 -0.35 -11.27 -2.53
C VAL A 165 -0.27 -11.49 -1.03
N VAL A 166 -0.82 -10.57 -0.24
CA VAL A 166 -0.91 -10.71 1.22
C VAL A 166 -1.88 -11.84 1.55
N THR A 167 -1.41 -12.84 2.27
CA THR A 167 -2.24 -13.98 2.71
C THR A 167 -2.78 -13.79 4.11
N GLU A 168 -2.01 -13.14 4.98
CA GLU A 168 -2.37 -12.89 6.37
C GLU A 168 -1.69 -11.62 6.86
N VAL A 169 -2.40 -10.80 7.62
CA VAL A 169 -1.87 -9.64 8.34
C VAL A 169 -1.69 -10.03 9.80
N THR A 170 -0.48 -9.84 10.35
CA THR A 170 -0.14 -10.38 11.69
C THR A 170 0.05 -9.31 12.75
N LYS A 171 0.45 -8.07 12.37
CA LYS A 171 0.62 -6.96 13.33
C LYS A 171 0.59 -5.60 12.63
#